data_b8d086ee5b62bd7c8d39dacbf5a3d379
#
_entry.id   b8d086ee5b62bd7c8d39dacbf5a3d379
#
_cell.length_a   1.000
_cell.length_b   1.000
_cell.length_c   1.000
_cell.angle_alpha   90.00
_cell.angle_beta   90.00
_cell.angle_gamma   90.00
#
_symmetry.space_group_name_H-M   'P 1'
#
loop_
_entity.id
_entity.type
_entity.pdbx_description
1 polymer ?
#
loop_
_entity_poly.entity_id
_entity_poly.type
_entity_poly.pdbx_seq_one_letter_code
_entity_poly.pdbx_strand_id
1 'polypeptide(L)'
;MQKTINKNKVHDISTSLVDIKKNNPDFQIPMIYDGPFKTVCKTFPEFINTIIVNLLGIDPNDIEKAYFVDTELPIEQHSNKKMIVDLLLHVADDTLINIEAYTNLTPENILKNNQYAYRIILKDQVNGEEYKKLNFVQLVFVKNKIKLFKDKLVNVFTTREEETNEVLPYTPKLIYVSLANVEEIAYNEDKKWLYHALKLLTSDSIEESRQLVGNSPIFSKVVNFMEDYSSEINNLIYVDRDIEDAKWEKIGREIAKNEGYNDGKSDGLIEGQVAGEQKKQQEIIKTALENNFDVETIAKLTKVSVDEVLKIKENLGSNNS
;
A
#
# COMPACT_ATOMS: atom_id res chain seq x y z
N MET A 1 17.97 -9.83 -30.46
CA MET A 1 19.00 -10.24 -29.45
C MET A 1 18.31 -10.40 -28.10
N GLN A 2 17.91 -11.61 -27.79
CA GLN A 2 17.36 -11.95 -26.46
C GLN A 2 18.49 -11.82 -25.43
N LYS A 3 18.43 -10.83 -24.56
CA LYS A 3 19.25 -10.79 -23.36
C LYS A 3 18.71 -11.85 -22.40
N THR A 4 19.35 -12.98 -22.36
CA THR A 4 19.19 -14.03 -21.36
C THR A 4 19.39 -13.35 -19.99
N ILE A 5 18.30 -13.17 -19.24
CA ILE A 5 18.38 -12.72 -17.84
C ILE A 5 19.15 -13.79 -17.10
N ASN A 6 20.33 -13.43 -16.63
CA ASN A 6 21.22 -14.31 -15.92
C ASN A 6 20.61 -14.65 -14.56
N LYS A 7 19.91 -15.79 -14.47
CA LYS A 7 19.26 -16.33 -13.26
C LYS A 7 20.22 -16.48 -12.06
N ASN A 8 21.52 -16.33 -12.28
CA ASN A 8 22.55 -16.48 -11.24
C ASN A 8 22.85 -15.20 -10.44
N LYS A 9 22.12 -14.07 -10.63
CA LYS A 9 22.28 -12.85 -9.84
C LYS A 9 21.16 -12.60 -8.82
N VAL A 10 20.21 -13.53 -8.66
CA VAL A 10 19.10 -13.42 -7.69
C VAL A 10 19.32 -14.29 -6.44
N HIS A 11 20.44 -14.98 -6.34
CA HIS A 11 20.86 -15.65 -5.11
C HIS A 11 21.75 -14.71 -4.26
N ASP A 12 21.18 -13.63 -3.77
CA ASP A 12 21.50 -13.23 -2.42
C ASP A 12 20.73 -14.22 -1.52
N ILE A 13 21.47 -15.19 -1.01
CA ILE A 13 20.96 -16.26 -0.13
C ILE A 13 20.45 -15.52 1.11
N SER A 14 19.17 -15.16 1.13
CA SER A 14 18.54 -14.72 2.38
C SER A 14 18.58 -15.94 3.29
N THR A 15 19.45 -15.90 4.28
CA THR A 15 19.56 -16.94 5.30
C THR A 15 18.16 -17.18 5.85
N SER A 16 17.66 -18.42 5.78
CA SER A 16 16.31 -18.72 6.26
C SER A 16 16.19 -18.43 7.76
N LEU A 17 14.99 -18.11 8.23
CA LEU A 17 14.76 -17.89 9.66
C LEU A 17 15.10 -19.15 10.47
N VAL A 18 14.93 -20.34 9.87
CA VAL A 18 15.36 -21.62 10.48
C VAL A 18 16.86 -21.64 10.70
N ASP A 19 17.65 -21.21 9.72
CA ASP A 19 19.11 -21.14 9.84
C ASP A 19 19.56 -20.04 10.77
N ILE A 20 18.88 -18.90 10.76
CA ILE A 20 19.10 -17.81 11.74
C ILE A 20 18.89 -18.36 13.16
N LYS A 21 17.76 -19.01 13.44
CA LYS A 21 17.45 -19.56 14.76
C LYS A 21 18.43 -20.63 15.21
N LYS A 22 18.90 -21.51 14.31
CA LYS A 22 19.93 -22.52 14.62
C LYS A 22 21.25 -21.89 15.02
N ASN A 23 21.66 -20.80 14.37
CA ASN A 23 22.92 -20.12 14.61
C ASN A 23 22.85 -19.09 15.74
N ASN A 24 21.65 -18.59 16.04
CA ASN A 24 21.37 -17.67 17.13
C ASN A 24 20.15 -18.15 17.92
N PRO A 25 20.35 -18.94 19.01
CA PRO A 25 19.26 -19.41 19.85
C PRO A 25 18.43 -18.28 20.50
N ASP A 26 19.01 -17.08 20.66
CA ASP A 26 18.32 -15.89 21.15
C ASP A 26 17.39 -15.25 20.13
N PHE A 27 17.46 -15.64 18.85
CA PHE A 27 16.59 -15.09 17.82
C PHE A 27 15.11 -15.34 18.12
N GLN A 28 14.31 -14.29 18.00
CA GLN A 28 12.84 -14.29 18.06
C GLN A 28 12.28 -13.72 16.76
N ILE A 29 11.19 -14.31 16.25
CA ILE A 29 10.45 -13.73 15.13
C ILE A 29 9.84 -12.39 15.60
N PRO A 30 10.14 -11.24 14.96
CA PRO A 30 9.48 -9.97 15.30
C PRO A 30 7.96 -10.06 15.17
N MET A 31 7.23 -9.53 16.17
CA MET A 31 5.76 -9.53 16.15
C MET A 31 5.15 -8.77 14.97
N ILE A 32 5.88 -7.81 14.41
CA ILE A 32 5.39 -6.94 13.30
C ILE A 32 5.15 -7.69 11.99
N TYR A 33 5.64 -8.92 11.83
CA TYR A 33 5.30 -9.73 10.65
C TYR A 33 3.84 -10.18 10.70
N ASP A 34 3.21 -10.34 9.54
CA ASP A 34 1.76 -10.53 9.37
C ASP A 34 1.18 -11.62 10.28
N GLY A 35 1.70 -12.83 10.19
CA GLY A 35 1.22 -13.97 10.99
C GLY A 35 1.34 -13.74 12.51
N PRO A 36 2.55 -13.47 13.05
CA PRO A 36 2.74 -13.16 14.46
C PRO A 36 1.91 -11.96 14.94
N PHE A 37 1.85 -10.87 14.17
CA PHE A 37 1.09 -9.69 14.54
C PHE A 37 -0.39 -10.00 14.77
N LYS A 38 -1.03 -10.62 13.79
CA LYS A 38 -2.44 -11.02 13.88
C LYS A 38 -2.69 -11.97 15.03
N THR A 39 -1.79 -12.94 15.24
CA THR A 39 -1.94 -13.94 16.29
C THR A 39 -1.83 -13.29 17.67
N VAL A 40 -0.81 -12.45 17.90
CA VAL A 40 -0.64 -11.74 19.18
C VAL A 40 -1.82 -10.82 19.47
N CYS A 41 -2.26 -10.01 18.50
CA CYS A 41 -3.38 -9.09 18.70
C CYS A 41 -4.70 -9.83 19.03
N LYS A 42 -4.94 -10.98 18.43
CA LYS A 42 -6.15 -11.80 18.71
C LYS A 42 -6.06 -12.55 20.01
N THR A 43 -4.87 -13.05 20.38
CA THR A 43 -4.67 -13.85 21.61
C THR A 43 -4.57 -12.96 22.83
N PHE A 44 -4.00 -11.78 22.70
CA PHE A 44 -3.76 -10.82 23.78
C PHE A 44 -4.32 -9.43 23.43
N PRO A 45 -5.65 -9.29 23.29
CA PRO A 45 -6.26 -8.02 22.89
C PRO A 45 -5.90 -6.87 23.84
N GLU A 46 -5.66 -7.13 25.11
CA GLU A 46 -5.26 -6.11 26.08
C GLU A 46 -3.93 -5.46 25.72
N PHE A 47 -3.01 -6.19 25.06
CA PHE A 47 -1.73 -5.66 24.63
C PHE A 47 -1.91 -4.59 23.57
N ILE A 48 -2.61 -4.90 22.47
CA ILE A 48 -2.85 -3.95 21.38
C ILE A 48 -3.79 -2.83 21.80
N ASN A 49 -4.82 -3.12 22.60
CA ASN A 49 -5.75 -2.12 23.10
C ASN A 49 -5.03 -1.04 23.92
N THR A 50 -4.08 -1.42 24.77
CA THR A 50 -3.32 -0.43 25.54
C THR A 50 -2.42 0.43 24.64
N ILE A 51 -1.84 -0.13 23.57
CA ILE A 51 -1.12 0.67 22.58
C ILE A 51 -2.06 1.69 21.92
N ILE A 52 -3.26 1.28 21.52
CA ILE A 52 -4.26 2.12 20.86
C ILE A 52 -4.71 3.26 21.79
N VAL A 53 -5.04 2.96 23.03
CA VAL A 53 -5.41 3.97 24.05
C VAL A 53 -4.34 5.06 24.15
N ASN A 54 -3.08 4.66 24.29
CA ASN A 54 -1.98 5.60 24.46
C ASN A 54 -1.63 6.41 23.19
N LEU A 55 -1.83 5.82 22.01
CA LEU A 55 -1.55 6.50 20.73
C LEU A 55 -2.69 7.42 20.28
N LEU A 56 -3.93 7.03 20.54
CA LEU A 56 -5.11 7.73 20.02
C LEU A 56 -5.78 8.61 21.07
N GLY A 57 -5.44 8.46 22.35
CA GLY A 57 -6.07 9.18 23.46
C GLY A 57 -7.53 8.75 23.69
N ILE A 58 -7.86 7.49 23.41
CA ILE A 58 -9.19 6.91 23.64
C ILE A 58 -9.37 6.66 25.13
N ASP A 59 -10.58 6.87 25.66
CA ASP A 59 -10.90 6.50 27.05
C ASP A 59 -10.73 4.99 27.24
N PRO A 60 -9.98 4.52 28.24
CA PRO A 60 -9.83 3.09 28.53
C PRO A 60 -11.16 2.33 28.67
N ASN A 61 -12.19 2.98 29.22
CA ASN A 61 -13.52 2.38 29.39
C ASN A 61 -14.23 2.13 28.05
N ASP A 62 -13.88 2.91 27.00
CA ASP A 62 -14.45 2.70 25.66
C ASP A 62 -13.75 1.55 24.96
N ILE A 63 -12.42 1.38 25.18
CA ILE A 63 -11.67 0.28 24.61
C ILE A 63 -11.99 -1.07 25.26
N GLU A 64 -12.42 -1.13 26.55
CA GLU A 64 -12.85 -2.34 27.21
C GLU A 64 -14.08 -2.98 26.54
N LYS A 65 -14.89 -2.18 25.84
CA LYS A 65 -16.05 -2.64 25.06
C LYS A 65 -15.71 -2.98 23.61
N ALA A 66 -14.45 -2.81 23.23
CA ALA A 66 -14.02 -3.04 21.86
C ALA A 66 -14.03 -4.54 21.52
N TYR A 67 -14.36 -4.86 20.28
CA TYR A 67 -14.35 -6.22 19.77
C TYR A 67 -13.84 -6.23 18.33
N PHE A 68 -13.16 -7.31 17.94
CA PHE A 68 -12.76 -7.50 16.56
C PHE A 68 -13.96 -7.90 15.70
N VAL A 69 -14.13 -7.22 14.59
CA VAL A 69 -15.16 -7.50 13.60
C VAL A 69 -14.58 -8.33 12.45
N ASP A 70 -15.47 -8.90 11.63
CA ASP A 70 -15.07 -9.66 10.45
C ASP A 70 -14.26 -8.77 9.49
N THR A 71 -13.08 -9.26 9.14
CA THR A 71 -12.10 -8.56 8.30
C THR A 71 -12.35 -8.76 6.81
N GLU A 72 -13.30 -9.63 6.41
CA GLU A 72 -13.66 -9.84 5.01
C GLU A 72 -14.59 -8.74 4.51
N LEU A 73 -14.13 -7.98 3.53
CA LEU A 73 -14.96 -6.98 2.87
C LEU A 73 -15.69 -7.61 1.68
N PRO A 74 -16.97 -7.26 1.43
CA PRO A 74 -17.73 -7.77 0.30
C PRO A 74 -17.00 -7.55 -1.02
N ILE A 75 -17.01 -8.56 -1.88
CA ILE A 75 -16.52 -8.47 -3.25
C ILE A 75 -17.57 -7.72 -4.07
N GLU A 76 -17.22 -6.57 -4.64
CA GLU A 76 -18.05 -5.95 -5.66
C GLU A 76 -18.07 -6.85 -6.91
N GLN A 77 -19.25 -6.99 -7.56
CA GLN A 77 -19.51 -7.94 -8.64
C GLN A 77 -18.53 -7.89 -9.83
N HIS A 78 -17.68 -6.86 -9.91
CA HIS A 78 -16.74 -6.64 -11.02
C HIS A 78 -15.26 -6.67 -10.62
N SER A 79 -14.92 -6.88 -9.34
CA SER A 79 -13.53 -7.03 -8.92
C SER A 79 -13.28 -8.43 -8.39
N ASN A 80 -12.44 -9.21 -9.08
CA ASN A 80 -12.03 -10.55 -8.62
C ASN A 80 -11.08 -10.51 -7.40
N LYS A 81 -10.84 -9.35 -6.80
CA LYS A 81 -9.90 -9.19 -5.68
C LYS A 81 -10.65 -9.12 -4.36
N LYS A 82 -10.58 -10.21 -3.59
CA LYS A 82 -11.03 -10.25 -2.21
C LYS A 82 -10.20 -9.25 -1.39
N MET A 83 -10.87 -8.38 -0.65
CA MET A 83 -10.21 -7.47 0.27
C MET A 83 -10.33 -8.01 1.69
N ILE A 84 -9.16 -8.27 2.29
CA ILE A 84 -9.04 -8.71 3.68
C ILE A 84 -8.21 -7.66 4.38
N VAL A 85 -8.74 -7.10 5.46
CA VAL A 85 -7.98 -6.21 6.36
C VAL A 85 -7.35 -7.03 7.46
N ASP A 86 -6.23 -6.55 8.02
CA ASP A 86 -5.51 -7.32 9.03
C ASP A 86 -6.33 -7.46 10.31
N LEU A 87 -6.72 -6.36 10.90
CA LEU A 87 -7.53 -6.33 12.12
C LEU A 87 -8.49 -5.13 12.05
N LEU A 88 -9.76 -5.38 12.28
CA LEU A 88 -10.76 -4.32 12.38
C LEU A 88 -11.39 -4.36 13.77
N LEU A 89 -11.25 -3.26 14.50
CA LEU A 89 -11.71 -3.11 15.86
C LEU A 89 -12.86 -2.11 15.91
N HIS A 90 -14.00 -2.51 16.46
CA HIS A 90 -15.10 -1.61 16.80
C HIS A 90 -14.95 -1.16 18.24
N VAL A 91 -14.93 0.14 18.46
CA VAL A 91 -14.83 0.77 19.78
C VAL A 91 -16.17 1.47 20.09
N ALA A 92 -16.43 1.73 21.36
CA ALA A 92 -17.57 2.57 21.74
C ALA A 92 -17.58 3.90 20.96
N ASP A 93 -18.71 4.59 20.91
CA ASP A 93 -18.92 5.85 20.16
C ASP A 93 -18.85 5.72 18.63
N ASP A 94 -19.29 4.59 18.06
CA ASP A 94 -19.31 4.36 16.62
C ASP A 94 -17.94 4.64 15.96
N THR A 95 -16.85 4.23 16.62
CA THR A 95 -15.49 4.34 16.11
C THR A 95 -15.00 3.00 15.59
N LEU A 96 -14.60 2.94 14.33
CA LEU A 96 -13.90 1.81 13.72
C LEU A 96 -12.41 2.11 13.58
N ILE A 97 -11.57 1.18 14.00
CA ILE A 97 -10.12 1.26 13.87
C ILE A 97 -9.65 0.08 13.03
N ASN A 98 -9.17 0.35 11.81
CA ASN A 98 -8.45 -0.65 11.03
C ASN A 98 -6.97 -0.59 11.39
N ILE A 99 -6.39 -1.74 11.71
CA ILE A 99 -4.99 -1.86 12.14
C ILE A 99 -4.25 -2.70 11.12
N GLU A 100 -3.18 -2.15 10.56
CA GLU A 100 -2.32 -2.79 9.57
C GLU A 100 -0.86 -2.73 10.04
N ALA A 101 -0.07 -3.73 9.64
CA ALA A 101 1.35 -3.79 9.94
C ALA A 101 2.17 -4.01 8.67
N TYR A 102 3.24 -3.23 8.50
CA TYR A 102 4.12 -3.34 7.34
C TYR A 102 5.59 -3.32 7.77
N THR A 103 6.41 -4.10 7.09
CA THR A 103 7.87 -3.95 7.20
C THR A 103 8.34 -2.65 6.58
N ASN A 104 7.82 -2.30 5.40
CA ASN A 104 8.09 -1.06 4.69
C ASN A 104 6.78 -0.46 4.18
N LEU A 105 6.65 0.86 4.27
CA LEU A 105 5.53 1.57 3.68
C LEU A 105 5.85 1.95 2.24
N THR A 106 5.00 1.52 1.31
CA THR A 106 5.11 1.85 -0.12
C THR A 106 3.94 2.74 -0.56
N PRO A 107 4.02 3.44 -1.72
CA PRO A 107 2.88 4.16 -2.28
C PRO A 107 1.65 3.28 -2.48
N GLU A 108 1.85 2.02 -2.88
CA GLU A 108 0.78 1.03 -3.07
C GLU A 108 0.09 0.68 -1.74
N ASN A 109 0.87 0.58 -0.63
CA ASN A 109 0.27 0.37 0.70
C ASN A 109 -0.59 1.58 1.11
N ILE A 110 -0.14 2.81 0.83
CA ILE A 110 -0.94 4.01 1.10
C ILE A 110 -2.24 3.99 0.28
N LEU A 111 -2.17 3.65 -1.01
CA LEU A 111 -3.34 3.53 -1.86
C LEU A 111 -4.30 2.44 -1.34
N LYS A 112 -3.77 1.28 -0.96
CA LYS A 112 -4.53 0.17 -0.33
C LYS A 112 -5.26 0.67 0.92
N ASN A 113 -4.53 1.33 1.83
CA ASN A 113 -5.08 1.83 3.09
C ASN A 113 -6.22 2.83 2.87
N ASN A 114 -6.07 3.75 1.90
CA ASN A 114 -7.11 4.70 1.53
C ASN A 114 -8.35 3.97 0.98
N GLN A 115 -8.17 3.02 0.08
CA GLN A 115 -9.28 2.22 -0.46
C GLN A 115 -10.00 1.44 0.63
N TYR A 116 -9.27 0.84 1.57
CA TYR A 116 -9.86 0.12 2.70
C TYR A 116 -10.69 1.05 3.59
N ALA A 117 -10.16 2.21 3.93
CA ALA A 117 -10.86 3.20 4.75
C ALA A 117 -12.25 3.54 4.18
N TYR A 118 -12.31 3.90 2.90
CA TYR A 118 -13.58 4.24 2.27
C TYR A 118 -14.53 3.05 2.12
N ARG A 119 -14.02 1.86 1.81
CA ARG A 119 -14.87 0.65 1.69
C ARG A 119 -15.45 0.20 3.02
N ILE A 120 -14.68 0.28 4.11
CA ILE A 120 -15.16 -0.05 5.45
C ILE A 120 -16.27 0.91 5.86
N ILE A 121 -16.08 2.21 5.65
CA ILE A 121 -17.09 3.23 5.93
C ILE A 121 -18.37 2.95 5.12
N LEU A 122 -18.26 2.64 3.82
CA LEU A 122 -19.40 2.34 2.97
C LEU A 122 -20.13 1.06 3.38
N LYS A 123 -19.40 0.00 3.79
CA LYS A 123 -20.02 -1.26 4.25
C LYS A 123 -20.95 -1.02 5.42
N ASP A 124 -20.59 -0.16 6.34
CA ASP A 124 -21.37 0.11 7.55
C ASP A 124 -22.61 1.02 7.29
N GLN A 125 -22.62 1.72 6.13
CA GLN A 125 -23.70 2.62 5.74
C GLN A 125 -24.89 1.94 5.02
N VAL A 126 -24.74 0.66 4.59
CA VAL A 126 -25.62 0.04 3.57
C VAL A 126 -27.04 -0.31 4.05
N ASN A 127 -27.38 -0.23 5.34
CA ASN A 127 -28.64 -0.77 5.87
C ASN A 127 -29.57 0.26 6.56
N GLY A 128 -29.42 1.56 6.32
CA GLY A 128 -30.22 2.55 7.03
C GLY A 128 -30.83 3.64 6.14
N GLU A 129 -31.98 4.14 6.53
CA GLU A 129 -32.61 5.34 5.95
C GLU A 129 -31.82 6.61 6.32
N GLU A 130 -30.96 6.57 7.36
CA GLU A 130 -30.11 7.66 7.81
C GLU A 130 -28.62 7.29 7.75
N TYR A 131 -27.79 8.25 7.35
CA TYR A 131 -26.33 8.09 7.38
C TYR A 131 -25.83 8.03 8.83
N LYS A 132 -25.13 6.95 9.15
CA LYS A 132 -24.50 6.81 10.47
C LYS A 132 -23.30 7.75 10.61
N LYS A 133 -23.18 8.34 11.79
CA LYS A 133 -21.97 9.11 12.17
C LYS A 133 -20.89 8.14 12.61
N LEU A 134 -20.04 7.75 11.68
CA LEU A 134 -18.94 6.80 11.93
C LEU A 134 -17.60 7.55 11.95
N ASN A 135 -16.86 7.40 13.03
CA ASN A 135 -15.47 7.81 13.11
C ASN A 135 -14.59 6.65 12.64
N PHE A 136 -13.73 6.90 11.67
CA PHE A 136 -12.83 5.88 11.15
C PHE A 136 -11.37 6.27 11.33
N VAL A 137 -10.59 5.35 11.90
CA VAL A 137 -9.14 5.49 12.08
C VAL A 137 -8.43 4.34 11.37
N GLN A 138 -7.54 4.69 10.45
CA GLN A 138 -6.58 3.76 9.88
C GLN A 138 -5.28 3.87 10.68
N LEU A 139 -4.95 2.87 11.49
CA LEU A 139 -3.72 2.81 12.27
C LEU A 139 -2.74 1.84 11.61
N VAL A 140 -1.58 2.33 11.25
CA VAL A 140 -0.57 1.58 10.48
C VAL A 140 0.75 1.58 11.23
N PHE A 141 1.21 0.40 11.62
CA PHE A 141 2.56 0.21 12.16
C PHE A 141 3.54 -0.10 11.05
N VAL A 142 4.68 0.58 11.04
CA VAL A 142 5.74 0.40 10.03
C VAL A 142 7.06 0.10 10.73
N LYS A 143 7.67 -1.06 10.45
CA LYS A 143 8.92 -1.48 11.08
C LYS A 143 10.06 -0.53 10.77
N ASN A 144 10.27 -0.24 9.48
CA ASN A 144 11.38 0.56 8.99
C ASN A 144 11.01 2.04 8.87
N LYS A 145 12.04 2.89 8.68
CA LYS A 145 11.86 4.32 8.44
C LYS A 145 10.92 4.60 7.27
N ILE A 146 10.01 5.54 7.47
CA ILE A 146 9.07 5.96 6.44
C ILE A 146 9.76 7.01 5.55
N LYS A 147 9.90 6.70 4.25
CA LYS A 147 10.60 7.57 3.28
C LYS A 147 9.65 8.47 2.47
N LEU A 148 8.34 8.24 2.56
CA LEU A 148 7.33 8.90 1.71
C LEU A 148 6.89 10.26 2.25
N PHE A 149 7.11 10.52 3.53
CA PHE A 149 6.82 11.79 4.20
C PHE A 149 7.79 11.98 5.38
N LYS A 150 7.60 13.02 6.18
CA LYS A 150 8.51 13.29 7.30
C LYS A 150 8.62 12.08 8.22
N ASP A 151 9.84 11.58 8.39
CA ASP A 151 10.14 10.44 9.24
C ASP A 151 10.15 10.89 10.71
N LYS A 152 9.08 10.60 11.42
CA LYS A 152 8.89 10.78 12.87
C LYS A 152 8.04 9.65 13.41
N LEU A 153 8.03 9.44 14.71
CA LEU A 153 7.32 8.31 15.34
C LEU A 153 5.86 8.23 14.90
N VAL A 154 5.10 9.32 14.99
CA VAL A 154 3.67 9.33 14.65
C VAL A 154 3.38 10.40 13.61
N ASN A 155 2.88 10.01 12.46
CA ASN A 155 2.36 10.89 11.43
C ASN A 155 0.84 10.75 11.34
N VAL A 156 0.12 11.87 11.45
CA VAL A 156 -1.35 11.92 11.42
C VAL A 156 -1.79 12.74 10.22
N PHE A 157 -2.69 12.15 9.42
CA PHE A 157 -3.29 12.79 8.26
C PHE A 157 -4.80 12.87 8.46
N THR A 158 -5.36 14.06 8.22
CA THR A 158 -6.79 14.34 8.27
C THR A 158 -7.15 15.26 7.12
N THR A 159 -8.40 15.20 6.65
CA THR A 159 -8.91 16.16 5.67
C THR A 159 -9.18 17.48 6.35
N ARG A 160 -8.66 18.58 5.78
CA ARG A 160 -8.78 19.92 6.34
C ARG A 160 -9.14 20.94 5.26
N GLU A 161 -9.82 21.97 5.68
CA GLU A 161 -10.01 23.17 4.88
C GLU A 161 -8.66 23.90 4.74
N GLU A 162 -8.34 24.39 3.53
CA GLU A 162 -6.98 24.88 3.19
C GLU A 162 -6.63 26.21 3.88
N GLU A 163 -7.60 27.11 4.06
CA GLU A 163 -7.35 28.45 4.63
C GLU A 163 -7.46 28.45 6.17
N THR A 164 -8.54 27.84 6.70
CA THR A 164 -8.83 27.85 8.13
C THR A 164 -8.19 26.73 8.92
N ASN A 165 -7.69 25.69 8.21
CA ASN A 165 -7.15 24.47 8.78
C ASN A 165 -8.16 23.67 9.65
N GLU A 166 -9.45 23.94 9.49
CA GLU A 166 -10.52 23.21 10.17
C GLU A 166 -10.63 21.77 9.67
N VAL A 167 -10.79 20.82 10.59
CA VAL A 167 -10.92 19.40 10.24
C VAL A 167 -12.32 19.13 9.69
N LEU A 168 -12.40 18.53 8.51
CA LEU A 168 -13.66 18.04 7.95
C LEU A 168 -14.11 16.81 8.75
N PRO A 169 -15.27 16.86 9.44
CA PRO A 169 -15.76 15.77 10.28
C PRO A 169 -16.13 14.53 9.44
N TYR A 170 -16.11 13.37 10.08
CA TYR A 170 -16.50 12.07 9.49
C TYR A 170 -15.66 11.65 8.27
N THR A 171 -14.47 12.21 8.12
CA THR A 171 -13.48 11.74 7.14
C THR A 171 -12.48 10.79 7.80
N PRO A 172 -11.87 9.85 7.04
CA PRO A 172 -10.87 8.95 7.58
C PRO A 172 -9.70 9.71 8.22
N LYS A 173 -9.31 9.30 9.42
CA LYS A 173 -8.06 9.70 10.07
C LYS A 173 -7.01 8.63 9.83
N LEU A 174 -5.91 8.97 9.16
CA LEU A 174 -4.83 8.04 8.84
C LEU A 174 -3.65 8.30 9.78
N ILE A 175 -3.19 7.27 10.48
CA ILE A 175 -2.10 7.36 11.45
C ILE A 175 -1.03 6.33 11.11
N TYR A 176 0.17 6.80 10.83
CA TYR A 176 1.33 5.97 10.55
C TYR A 176 2.33 6.07 11.68
N VAL A 177 2.67 4.93 12.28
CA VAL A 177 3.61 4.81 13.39
C VAL A 177 4.89 4.18 12.87
N SER A 178 5.98 4.97 12.80
CA SER A 178 7.32 4.51 12.40
C SER A 178 8.05 3.92 13.60
N LEU A 179 8.06 2.60 13.73
CA LEU A 179 8.68 1.92 14.86
C LEU A 179 10.21 2.11 14.91
N ALA A 180 10.83 2.47 13.78
CA ALA A 180 12.25 2.86 13.75
C ALA A 180 12.55 4.15 14.53
N ASN A 181 11.51 4.94 14.85
CA ASN A 181 11.65 6.20 15.59
C ASN A 181 11.09 6.11 17.01
N VAL A 182 10.98 4.92 17.57
CA VAL A 182 10.44 4.73 18.92
C VAL A 182 11.24 5.48 19.99
N GLU A 183 12.52 5.74 19.75
CA GLU A 183 13.40 6.52 20.63
C GLU A 183 13.00 8.01 20.75
N GLU A 184 12.12 8.52 19.86
CA GLU A 184 11.53 9.85 20.02
C GLU A 184 10.58 9.95 21.23
N ILE A 185 10.10 8.79 21.74
CA ILE A 185 9.37 8.78 23.00
C ILE A 185 10.38 9.17 24.10
N ALA A 186 10.20 10.36 24.63
CA ALA A 186 10.97 10.74 25.81
C ALA A 186 10.78 9.68 26.90
N TYR A 187 11.88 9.02 27.30
CA TYR A 187 11.84 8.00 28.32
C TYR A 187 11.47 8.65 29.65
N ASN A 188 10.19 8.64 29.97
CA ASN A 188 9.67 9.01 31.28
C ASN A 188 8.78 7.87 31.79
N GLU A 189 8.55 7.83 33.10
CA GLU A 189 7.76 6.75 33.71
C GLU A 189 6.35 6.65 33.12
N ASP A 190 5.73 7.78 32.75
CA ASP A 190 4.36 7.82 32.20
C ASP A 190 4.27 7.16 30.81
N LYS A 191 5.35 7.22 30.02
CA LYS A 191 5.40 6.68 28.65
C LYS A 191 6.18 5.38 28.51
N LYS A 192 6.80 4.93 29.58
CA LYS A 192 7.64 3.73 29.61
C LYS A 192 6.90 2.49 29.06
N TRP A 193 5.65 2.35 29.45
CA TRP A 193 4.83 1.24 28.98
C TRP A 193 4.67 1.27 27.45
N LEU A 194 4.31 2.42 26.87
CA LEU A 194 4.15 2.57 25.43
C LEU A 194 5.47 2.33 24.69
N TYR A 195 6.58 2.88 25.23
CA TYR A 195 7.92 2.64 24.67
C TYR A 195 8.25 1.16 24.63
N HIS A 196 8.06 0.42 25.72
CA HIS A 196 8.31 -1.02 25.79
C HIS A 196 7.39 -1.79 24.84
N ALA A 197 6.10 -1.45 24.79
CA ALA A 197 5.13 -2.10 23.91
C ALA A 197 5.53 -1.96 22.43
N LEU A 198 5.90 -0.75 21.98
CA LEU A 198 6.32 -0.51 20.60
C LEU A 198 7.66 -1.17 20.25
N LYS A 199 8.59 -1.24 21.23
CA LYS A 199 9.86 -1.98 21.08
C LYS A 199 9.60 -3.48 20.91
N LEU A 200 8.73 -4.06 21.72
CA LEU A 200 8.38 -5.48 21.62
C LEU A 200 7.85 -5.87 20.24
N LEU A 201 7.16 -4.96 19.52
CA LEU A 201 6.66 -5.25 18.17
C LEU A 201 7.80 -5.57 17.18
N THR A 202 8.98 -5.02 17.37
CA THR A 202 10.10 -5.15 16.41
C THR A 202 11.29 -5.94 16.96
N SER A 203 11.29 -6.30 18.23
CA SER A 203 12.38 -7.07 18.85
C SER A 203 12.56 -8.42 18.16
N ASP A 204 13.80 -8.75 17.81
CA ASP A 204 14.23 -10.03 17.26
C ASP A 204 15.13 -10.84 18.19
N SER A 205 15.22 -10.42 19.47
CA SER A 205 15.97 -11.05 20.55
C SER A 205 15.04 -11.41 21.71
N ILE A 206 15.12 -12.65 22.16
CA ILE A 206 14.40 -13.14 23.34
C ILE A 206 14.88 -12.42 24.60
N GLU A 207 16.19 -12.21 24.73
CA GLU A 207 16.77 -11.53 25.87
C GLU A 207 16.32 -10.06 25.93
N GLU A 208 16.37 -9.33 24.81
CA GLU A 208 15.85 -7.96 24.74
C GLU A 208 14.37 -7.93 25.12
N SER A 209 13.55 -8.83 24.56
CA SER A 209 12.12 -8.89 24.86
C SER A 209 11.84 -9.12 26.33
N ARG A 210 12.60 -10.01 26.99
CA ARG A 210 12.48 -10.26 28.43
C ARG A 210 12.86 -9.03 29.28
N GLN A 211 13.85 -8.26 28.86
CA GLN A 211 14.22 -7.00 29.54
C GLN A 211 13.12 -5.94 29.45
N LEU A 212 12.34 -5.94 28.36
CA LEU A 212 11.23 -5.02 28.15
C LEU A 212 9.97 -5.39 28.96
N VAL A 213 9.86 -6.61 29.51
CA VAL A 213 8.68 -7.05 30.28
C VAL A 213 8.43 -6.18 31.51
N GLY A 214 9.48 -5.82 32.25
CA GLY A 214 9.35 -5.12 33.52
C GLY A 214 8.42 -5.84 34.50
N ASN A 215 7.48 -5.11 35.09
CA ASN A 215 6.46 -5.65 36.00
C ASN A 215 5.09 -5.89 35.33
N SER A 216 5.04 -5.88 33.99
CA SER A 216 3.77 -6.01 33.26
C SER A 216 3.38 -7.50 33.06
N PRO A 217 2.28 -7.98 33.65
CA PRO A 217 1.83 -9.35 33.43
C PRO A 217 1.45 -9.64 31.97
N ILE A 218 0.91 -8.65 31.24
CA ILE A 218 0.54 -8.83 29.85
C ILE A 218 1.77 -8.95 28.96
N PHE A 219 2.84 -8.14 29.20
CA PHE A 219 4.09 -8.27 28.47
C PHE A 219 4.74 -9.63 28.71
N SER A 220 4.72 -10.13 29.95
CA SER A 220 5.24 -11.45 30.26
C SER A 220 4.52 -12.55 29.44
N LYS A 221 3.18 -12.50 29.38
CA LYS A 221 2.40 -13.45 28.56
C LYS A 221 2.74 -13.37 27.08
N VAL A 222 2.82 -12.16 26.54
CA VAL A 222 3.13 -11.91 25.12
C VAL A 222 4.55 -12.39 24.79
N VAL A 223 5.54 -12.07 25.62
CA VAL A 223 6.94 -12.48 25.40
C VAL A 223 7.09 -13.98 25.47
N ASN A 224 6.51 -14.65 26.48
CA ASN A 224 6.55 -16.12 26.58
C ASN A 224 5.88 -16.76 25.36
N PHE A 225 4.73 -16.25 24.92
CA PHE A 225 4.06 -16.72 23.71
C PHE A 225 4.95 -16.58 22.46
N MET A 226 5.62 -15.44 22.29
CA MET A 226 6.50 -15.19 21.13
C MET A 226 7.77 -16.05 21.17
N GLU A 227 8.28 -16.35 22.35
CA GLU A 227 9.38 -17.29 22.52
C GLU A 227 8.97 -18.69 22.06
N ASP A 228 7.83 -19.20 22.54
CA ASP A 228 7.27 -20.49 22.13
C ASP A 228 6.98 -20.50 20.62
N TYR A 229 6.32 -19.45 20.11
CA TYR A 229 6.01 -19.28 18.69
C TYR A 229 7.28 -19.36 17.82
N SER A 230 8.35 -18.72 18.27
CA SER A 230 9.64 -18.65 17.54
C SER A 230 10.48 -19.92 17.70
N SER A 231 10.14 -20.81 18.64
CA SER A 231 10.78 -22.12 18.80
C SER A 231 10.25 -23.16 17.81
N GLU A 232 9.04 -22.95 17.30
CA GLU A 232 8.38 -23.89 16.39
C GLU A 232 8.89 -23.72 14.94
N ILE A 233 9.52 -24.77 14.40
CA ILE A 233 10.10 -24.75 13.04
C ILE A 233 9.05 -24.42 11.98
N ASN A 234 7.83 -24.91 12.13
CA ASN A 234 6.75 -24.62 11.18
C ASN A 234 6.40 -23.13 11.10
N ASN A 235 6.45 -22.42 12.22
CA ASN A 235 6.21 -20.98 12.26
C ASN A 235 7.35 -20.20 11.57
N LEU A 236 8.60 -20.62 11.76
CA LEU A 236 9.75 -20.05 11.05
C LEU A 236 9.61 -20.22 9.52
N ILE A 237 9.24 -21.42 9.08
CA ILE A 237 9.04 -21.74 7.65
C ILE A 237 7.86 -20.92 7.09
N TYR A 238 6.77 -20.78 7.84
CA TYR A 238 5.60 -20.03 7.42
C TYR A 238 5.95 -18.56 7.20
N VAL A 239 6.63 -17.93 8.16
CA VAL A 239 7.04 -16.51 8.06
C VAL A 239 8.06 -16.31 6.95
N ASP A 240 9.01 -17.23 6.75
CA ASP A 240 9.94 -17.19 5.62
C ASP A 240 9.19 -17.18 4.29
N ARG A 241 8.19 -18.04 4.13
CA ARG A 241 7.38 -18.11 2.90
C ARG A 241 6.65 -16.80 2.65
N ASP A 242 6.02 -16.22 3.67
CA ASP A 242 5.33 -14.93 3.54
C ASP A 242 6.28 -13.81 3.10
N ILE A 243 7.51 -13.82 3.64
CA ILE A 243 8.55 -12.85 3.25
C ILE A 243 8.97 -13.06 1.79
N GLU A 244 9.15 -14.31 1.35
CA GLU A 244 9.51 -14.65 -0.03
C GLU A 244 8.37 -14.31 -0.99
N ASP A 245 7.15 -14.67 -0.69
CA ASP A 245 5.98 -14.37 -1.54
C ASP A 245 5.82 -12.86 -1.74
N ALA A 246 6.00 -12.06 -0.69
CA ALA A 246 5.98 -10.62 -0.79
C ALA A 246 7.10 -10.06 -1.69
N LYS A 247 8.30 -10.67 -1.67
CA LYS A 247 9.40 -10.30 -2.58
C LYS A 247 9.08 -10.65 -4.03
N TRP A 248 8.55 -11.85 -4.28
CA TRP A 248 8.20 -12.30 -5.62
C TRP A 248 7.05 -11.48 -6.22
N GLU A 249 6.04 -11.13 -5.42
CA GLU A 249 4.96 -10.25 -5.86
C GLU A 249 5.49 -8.87 -6.26
N LYS A 250 6.43 -8.32 -5.50
CA LYS A 250 7.08 -7.04 -5.83
C LYS A 250 7.86 -7.13 -7.15
N ILE A 251 8.68 -8.16 -7.31
CA ILE A 251 9.46 -8.41 -8.54
C ILE A 251 8.52 -8.56 -9.74
N GLY A 252 7.44 -9.33 -9.60
CA GLY A 252 6.43 -9.51 -10.64
C GLY A 252 5.78 -8.20 -11.06
N ARG A 253 5.43 -7.32 -10.10
CA ARG A 253 4.90 -5.98 -10.38
C ARG A 253 5.91 -5.08 -11.10
N GLU A 254 7.18 -5.11 -10.73
CA GLU A 254 8.23 -4.33 -11.39
C GLU A 254 8.45 -4.80 -12.83
N ILE A 255 8.43 -6.11 -13.08
CA ILE A 255 8.52 -6.70 -14.43
C ILE A 255 7.33 -6.24 -15.28
N ALA A 256 6.08 -6.43 -14.80
CA ALA A 256 4.88 -6.04 -15.51
C ALA A 256 4.83 -4.53 -15.82
N LYS A 257 5.29 -3.69 -14.88
CA LYS A 257 5.40 -2.24 -15.09
C LYS A 257 6.40 -1.90 -16.19
N ASN A 258 7.56 -2.56 -16.21
CA ASN A 258 8.60 -2.32 -17.23
C ASN A 258 8.15 -2.82 -18.61
N GLU A 259 7.48 -3.97 -18.68
CA GLU A 259 6.89 -4.50 -19.91
C GLU A 259 5.84 -3.54 -20.45
N GLY A 260 4.85 -3.13 -19.63
CA GLY A 260 3.82 -2.19 -20.04
C GLY A 260 4.38 -0.81 -20.46
N TYR A 261 5.44 -0.33 -19.82
CA TYR A 261 6.13 0.90 -20.25
C TYR A 261 6.81 0.74 -21.61
N ASN A 262 7.48 -0.39 -21.86
CA ASN A 262 8.16 -0.65 -23.13
C ASN A 262 7.16 -0.85 -24.28
N ASP A 263 6.06 -1.56 -24.03
CA ASP A 263 5.00 -1.77 -25.01
C ASP A 263 4.31 -0.43 -25.35
N GLY A 264 3.92 0.35 -24.36
CA GLY A 264 3.31 1.67 -24.60
C GLY A 264 4.25 2.65 -25.30
N LYS A 265 5.57 2.59 -25.04
CA LYS A 265 6.57 3.37 -25.77
C LYS A 265 6.71 2.92 -27.22
N SER A 266 6.69 1.61 -27.46
CA SER A 266 6.75 1.04 -28.82
C SER A 266 5.51 1.43 -29.62
N ASP A 267 4.34 1.26 -29.05
CA ASP A 267 3.06 1.62 -29.68
C ASP A 267 2.98 3.12 -29.98
N GLY A 268 3.34 3.96 -29.03
CA GLY A 268 3.37 5.41 -29.22
C GLY A 268 4.38 5.89 -30.30
N LEU A 269 5.50 5.19 -30.46
CA LEU A 269 6.45 5.46 -31.56
C LEU A 269 5.84 5.10 -32.93
N ILE A 270 5.19 3.94 -33.01
CA ILE A 270 4.52 3.49 -34.26
C ILE A 270 3.39 4.43 -34.62
N GLU A 271 2.50 4.76 -33.67
CA GLU A 271 1.39 5.69 -33.89
C GLU A 271 1.89 7.08 -34.30
N GLY A 272 2.94 7.57 -33.59
CA GLY A 272 3.55 8.87 -33.93
C GLY A 272 4.18 8.90 -35.32
N GLN A 273 4.82 7.81 -35.74
CA GLN A 273 5.37 7.70 -37.10
C GLN A 273 4.29 7.69 -38.15
N VAL A 274 3.24 6.87 -37.97
CA VAL A 274 2.08 6.80 -38.89
C VAL A 274 1.38 8.16 -39.02
N ALA A 275 1.11 8.81 -37.89
CA ALA A 275 0.49 10.14 -37.88
C ALA A 275 1.38 11.21 -38.56
N GLY A 276 2.69 11.13 -38.34
CA GLY A 276 3.68 12.02 -38.98
C GLY A 276 3.74 11.82 -40.48
N GLU A 277 3.72 10.59 -40.97
CA GLU A 277 3.70 10.26 -42.41
C GLU A 277 2.41 10.73 -43.08
N GLN A 278 1.25 10.51 -42.44
CA GLN A 278 -0.05 11.00 -42.93
C GLN A 278 -0.09 12.53 -43.02
N LYS A 279 0.39 13.22 -42.00
CA LYS A 279 0.45 14.71 -42.00
C LYS A 279 1.34 15.23 -43.10
N LYS A 280 2.53 14.66 -43.27
CA LYS A 280 3.45 15.00 -44.32
C LYS A 280 2.85 14.77 -45.73
N GLN A 281 2.15 13.65 -45.91
CA GLN A 281 1.46 13.29 -47.16
C GLN A 281 0.36 14.30 -47.47
N GLN A 282 -0.44 14.69 -46.47
CA GLN A 282 -1.47 15.75 -46.65
C GLN A 282 -0.87 17.09 -47.01
N GLU A 283 0.27 17.48 -46.43
CA GLU A 283 0.99 18.72 -46.78
C GLU A 283 1.48 18.70 -48.24
N ILE A 284 2.02 17.55 -48.70
CA ILE A 284 2.44 17.38 -50.07
C ILE A 284 1.25 17.52 -51.03
N ILE A 285 0.11 16.89 -50.73
CA ILE A 285 -1.12 16.99 -51.56
C ILE A 285 -1.60 18.43 -51.61
N LYS A 286 -1.65 19.16 -50.47
CA LYS A 286 -2.05 20.57 -50.42
C LYS A 286 -1.15 21.45 -51.29
N THR A 287 0.16 21.32 -51.12
CA THR A 287 1.15 22.08 -51.90
C THR A 287 1.04 21.81 -53.40
N ALA A 288 0.80 20.54 -53.77
CA ALA A 288 0.60 20.19 -55.19
C ALA A 288 -0.69 20.77 -55.79
N LEU A 289 -1.80 20.78 -55.01
CA LEU A 289 -3.06 21.40 -55.38
C LEU A 289 -2.92 22.94 -55.56
N GLU A 290 -2.22 23.60 -54.66
CA GLU A 290 -1.91 25.06 -54.76
C GLU A 290 -1.08 25.42 -55.97
N ASN A 291 -0.18 24.54 -56.40
CA ASN A 291 0.61 24.68 -57.62
C ASN A 291 -0.10 24.20 -58.90
N ASN A 292 -1.43 23.98 -58.85
CA ASN A 292 -2.30 23.57 -59.97
C ASN A 292 -1.94 22.26 -60.67
N PHE A 293 -1.34 21.30 -59.93
CA PHE A 293 -1.22 19.93 -60.46
C PHE A 293 -2.59 19.26 -60.56
N ASP A 294 -2.77 18.42 -61.56
CA ASP A 294 -4.02 17.68 -61.74
C ASP A 294 -4.13 16.57 -60.67
N VAL A 295 -5.37 16.26 -60.27
CA VAL A 295 -5.72 15.33 -59.19
C VAL A 295 -5.17 13.95 -59.45
N GLU A 296 -5.19 13.47 -60.67
CA GLU A 296 -4.74 12.11 -61.06
C GLU A 296 -3.21 11.99 -60.93
N THR A 297 -2.48 13.04 -61.30
CA THR A 297 -1.02 13.13 -61.09
C THR A 297 -0.66 13.15 -59.60
N ILE A 298 -1.37 13.96 -58.82
CA ILE A 298 -1.17 14.00 -57.36
C ILE A 298 -1.42 12.61 -56.73
N ALA A 299 -2.52 11.94 -57.07
CA ALA A 299 -2.84 10.63 -56.57
C ALA A 299 -1.73 9.60 -56.88
N LYS A 300 -1.18 9.64 -58.08
CA LYS A 300 -0.06 8.77 -58.48
C LYS A 300 1.22 9.04 -57.73
N LEU A 301 1.56 10.30 -57.51
CA LEU A 301 2.80 10.71 -56.82
C LEU A 301 2.75 10.41 -55.35
N THR A 302 1.60 10.63 -54.70
CA THR A 302 1.41 10.45 -53.24
C THR A 302 0.92 9.07 -52.87
N LYS A 303 0.60 8.21 -53.84
CA LYS A 303 0.06 6.86 -53.66
C LYS A 303 -1.22 6.82 -52.83
N VAL A 304 -2.05 7.82 -52.91
CA VAL A 304 -3.39 7.89 -52.35
C VAL A 304 -4.46 7.77 -53.44
N SER A 305 -5.71 7.49 -53.05
CA SER A 305 -6.81 7.44 -54.00
C SER A 305 -7.16 8.85 -54.53
N VAL A 306 -7.68 8.91 -55.78
CA VAL A 306 -8.21 10.15 -56.39
C VAL A 306 -9.28 10.78 -55.50
N ASP A 307 -10.15 9.94 -54.87
CA ASP A 307 -11.22 10.41 -53.95
C ASP A 307 -10.66 11.11 -52.71
N GLU A 308 -9.55 10.64 -52.22
CA GLU A 308 -8.90 11.24 -51.06
C GLU A 308 -8.25 12.63 -51.40
N VAL A 309 -7.65 12.72 -52.54
CA VAL A 309 -7.15 14.03 -53.07
C VAL A 309 -8.30 15.00 -53.29
N LEU A 310 -9.44 14.56 -53.82
CA LEU A 310 -10.63 15.39 -53.99
C LEU A 310 -11.22 15.89 -52.69
N LYS A 311 -11.31 15.06 -51.68
CA LYS A 311 -11.74 15.47 -50.32
C LYS A 311 -10.83 16.56 -49.70
N ILE A 312 -9.53 16.43 -49.89
CA ILE A 312 -8.59 17.43 -49.41
C ILE A 312 -8.77 18.75 -50.19
N LYS A 313 -9.02 18.70 -51.50
CA LYS A 313 -9.28 19.85 -52.32
C LYS A 313 -10.57 20.59 -51.90
N GLU A 314 -11.65 19.86 -51.65
CA GLU A 314 -12.91 20.45 -51.15
C GLU A 314 -12.75 21.13 -49.79
N ASN A 315 -11.99 20.54 -48.86
CA ASN A 315 -11.69 21.13 -47.56
C ASN A 315 -10.86 22.39 -47.66
N LEU A 316 -9.96 22.51 -48.64
CA LEU A 316 -9.18 23.74 -48.91
C LEU A 316 -10.07 24.85 -49.48
N GLY A 317 -11.06 24.51 -50.34
CA GLY A 317 -12.01 25.48 -50.91
C GLY A 317 -12.99 26.04 -49.88
N SER A 318 -13.36 25.26 -48.88
CA SER A 318 -14.29 25.65 -47.80
C SER A 318 -13.67 26.61 -46.76
N ASN A 319 -12.34 26.66 -46.65
CA ASN A 319 -11.63 27.56 -45.72
C ASN A 319 -11.29 28.91 -46.30
N ASN A 320 -11.56 29.15 -47.57
CA ASN A 320 -11.29 30.40 -48.26
C ASN A 320 -12.55 31.21 -48.66
N SER A 321 -13.72 30.85 -48.08
CA SER A 321 -15.00 31.53 -48.32
C SER A 321 -15.44 32.38 -47.14
#